data_f02ca22bc39882d0ce54fdee14cd9279
#
_entry.id   f02ca22bc39882d0ce54fdee14cd9279
#
_cell.length_a   1.000
_cell.length_b   1.000
_cell.length_c   1.000
_cell.angle_alpha   90.00
_cell.angle_beta   90.00
_cell.angle_gamma   90.00
#
_symmetry.space_group_name_H-M   'P 1'
#
loop_
_entity.id
_entity.type
_entity.pdbx_description
1 polymer ?
#
loop_
_entity_poly.entity_id
_entity_poly.type
_entity_poly.pdbx_seq_one_letter_code
_entity_poly.pdbx_strand_id
1 'polypeptide(L)'
;MAFLKPDIRANITLTRENPVYSGYRPAHLIGEYLTTGIHKYFNTDILKTGETTKGTISFISPEYYPHSLKVGMRLTFQEGCKITGYADIIEI
;
A
#
# COMPACT_ATOMS: atom_id res chain seq x y z
N MET A 1 -17.13 -12.24 8.59
CA MET A 1 -16.03 -11.81 7.72
C MET A 1 -14.78 -11.53 8.54
N ALA A 2 -13.67 -12.07 8.13
CA ALA A 2 -12.42 -11.80 8.81
C ALA A 2 -11.85 -10.46 8.35
N PHE A 3 -11.49 -9.61 9.28
CA PHE A 3 -10.77 -8.38 8.98
C PHE A 3 -9.28 -8.67 9.06
N LEU A 4 -8.55 -8.30 8.01
CA LEU A 4 -7.11 -8.39 8.05
C LEU A 4 -6.58 -7.29 8.98
N LYS A 5 -5.70 -7.69 9.88
CA LYS A 5 -5.02 -6.75 10.74
C LYS A 5 -4.06 -5.93 9.89
N PRO A 6 -4.01 -4.60 10.04
CA PRO A 6 -3.03 -3.81 9.29
C PRO A 6 -1.60 -4.22 9.65
N ASP A 7 -0.76 -4.36 8.64
CA ASP A 7 0.66 -4.65 8.84
C ASP A 7 1.47 -3.37 9.01
N ILE A 8 1.11 -2.33 8.27
CA ILE A 8 1.81 -1.05 8.34
C ILE A 8 0.83 0.11 8.24
N ARG A 9 1.28 1.25 8.77
CA ARG A 9 0.67 2.54 8.51
C ARG A 9 1.62 3.33 7.62
N ALA A 10 1.10 4.00 6.62
CA ALA A 10 1.93 4.65 5.62
C ALA A 10 1.30 5.93 5.09
N ASN A 11 2.15 6.79 4.53
CA ASN A 11 1.72 7.87 3.67
C ASN A 11 1.67 7.30 2.25
N ILE A 12 0.48 7.26 1.67
CA ILE A 12 0.23 6.59 0.38
C ILE A 12 0.02 7.64 -0.69
N THR A 13 0.84 7.58 -1.74
CA THR A 13 0.79 8.53 -2.86
C THR A 13 0.42 7.81 -4.14
N LEU A 14 -0.57 8.34 -4.84
CA LEU A 14 -1.02 7.79 -6.12
C LEU A 14 -0.36 8.54 -7.28
N THR A 15 0.16 7.79 -8.25
CA THR A 15 0.75 8.37 -9.46
C THR A 15 0.00 7.99 -10.75
N ARG A 16 -0.94 7.03 -10.68
CA ARG A 16 -1.74 6.65 -11.85
C ARG A 16 -2.78 7.72 -12.20
N GLU A 17 -3.24 7.73 -13.45
CA GLU A 17 -4.16 8.76 -13.95
C GLU A 17 -5.55 8.71 -13.31
N ASN A 18 -6.08 7.52 -13.09
CA ASN A 18 -7.42 7.36 -12.54
C ASN A 18 -7.36 7.26 -11.02
N PRO A 19 -8.35 7.81 -10.31
CA PRO A 19 -8.37 7.69 -8.85
C PRO A 19 -8.61 6.25 -8.40
N VAL A 20 -8.25 5.99 -7.16
CA VAL A 20 -8.53 4.71 -6.49
C VAL A 20 -9.34 4.97 -5.24
N TYR A 21 -10.03 3.95 -4.79
CA TYR A 21 -10.88 4.02 -3.60
C TYR A 21 -10.28 3.22 -2.46
N SER A 22 -10.65 3.56 -1.23
CA SER A 22 -10.30 2.76 -0.06
C SER A 22 -10.72 1.31 -0.32
N GLY A 23 -9.82 0.38 -0.04
CA GLY A 23 -9.98 -1.03 -0.44
C GLY A 23 -9.16 -1.42 -1.66
N TYR A 24 -8.46 -0.47 -2.27
CA TYR A 24 -7.57 -0.70 -3.40
C TYR A 24 -6.53 -1.78 -3.07
N ARG A 25 -6.31 -2.72 -3.99
CA ARG A 25 -5.49 -3.92 -3.76
C ARG A 25 -4.37 -4.09 -4.77
N PRO A 26 -3.39 -3.18 -4.82
CA PRO A 26 -2.26 -3.35 -5.73
C PRO A 26 -1.24 -4.33 -5.18
N ALA A 27 -0.31 -4.76 -6.03
CA ALA A 27 0.84 -5.53 -5.60
C ALA A 27 1.93 -4.56 -5.11
N HIS A 28 2.51 -4.86 -3.95
CA HIS A 28 3.58 -4.06 -3.35
C HIS A 28 4.90 -4.78 -3.50
N LEU A 29 5.94 -4.05 -3.90
CA LEU A 29 7.28 -4.61 -4.02
C LEU A 29 8.01 -4.47 -2.68
N ILE A 30 8.31 -5.60 -2.06
CA ILE A 30 9.08 -5.68 -0.81
C ILE A 30 10.34 -6.47 -1.12
N GLY A 31 11.48 -5.77 -1.28
CA GLY A 31 12.70 -6.40 -1.76
C GLY A 31 12.47 -6.96 -3.16
N GLU A 32 12.54 -8.28 -3.30
CA GLU A 32 12.30 -8.98 -4.57
C GLU A 32 10.90 -9.57 -4.68
N TYR A 33 10.06 -9.40 -3.65
CA TYR A 33 8.75 -10.04 -3.59
C TYR A 33 7.65 -9.04 -3.93
N LEU A 34 6.69 -9.50 -4.74
CA LEU A 34 5.45 -8.77 -4.96
C LEU A 34 4.36 -9.41 -4.11
N THR A 35 3.71 -8.63 -3.29
CA THR A 35 2.63 -9.11 -2.44
C THR A 35 1.44 -8.15 -2.50
N THR A 36 0.26 -8.70 -2.64
CA THR A 36 -0.95 -7.90 -2.65
C THR A 36 -1.23 -7.36 -1.27
N GLY A 37 -1.51 -6.06 -1.20
CA GLY A 37 -1.92 -5.41 0.03
C GLY A 37 -3.22 -4.65 -0.18
N ILE A 38 -3.99 -4.55 0.88
CA ILE A 38 -5.27 -3.84 0.87
C ILE A 38 -5.07 -2.49 1.54
N HIS A 39 -5.35 -1.41 0.80
CA HIS A 39 -5.26 -0.05 1.31
C HIS A 39 -6.54 0.37 2.02
N LYS A 40 -6.41 1.03 3.15
CA LYS A 40 -7.52 1.70 3.81
C LYS A 40 -7.07 3.12 4.13
N TYR A 41 -7.79 4.11 3.57
CA TYR A 41 -7.45 5.52 3.74
C TYR A 41 -8.20 6.12 4.91
N PHE A 42 -7.54 7.02 5.68
CA PHE A 42 -8.11 7.54 6.92
C PHE A 42 -9.03 8.74 6.73
N ASN A 43 -8.62 9.69 5.92
CA ASN A 43 -9.32 10.98 5.82
C ASN A 43 -10.08 11.15 4.52
N THR A 44 -10.12 10.11 3.69
CA THR A 44 -10.80 10.15 2.40
C THR A 44 -11.15 8.73 1.98
N ASP A 45 -12.19 8.60 1.17
CA ASP A 45 -12.52 7.32 0.54
C ASP A 45 -11.91 7.22 -0.86
N ILE A 46 -11.42 8.33 -1.40
CA ILE A 46 -10.89 8.40 -2.75
C ILE A 46 -9.51 9.07 -2.74
N LEU A 47 -8.58 8.50 -3.48
CA LEU A 47 -7.23 9.05 -3.65
C LEU A 47 -7.01 9.35 -5.12
N LYS A 48 -6.71 10.59 -5.44
CA LYS A 48 -6.52 11.06 -6.81
C LYS A 48 -5.03 11.17 -7.15
N THR A 49 -4.75 11.22 -8.44
CA THR A 49 -3.38 11.38 -8.96
C THR A 49 -2.67 12.55 -8.30
N GLY A 50 -1.46 12.29 -7.82
CA GLY A 50 -0.62 13.30 -7.17
C GLY A 50 -0.95 13.56 -5.71
N GLU A 51 -2.02 12.98 -5.20
CA GLU A 51 -2.40 13.14 -3.79
C GLU A 51 -1.69 12.11 -2.91
N THR A 52 -1.47 12.51 -1.66
CA THR A 52 -0.93 11.64 -0.62
C THR A 52 -1.91 11.64 0.55
N THR A 53 -2.20 10.46 1.06
CA THR A 53 -3.04 10.32 2.26
C THR A 53 -2.42 9.32 3.23
N LYS A 54 -2.75 9.47 4.49
CA LYS A 54 -2.40 8.46 5.50
C LYS A 54 -3.38 7.31 5.41
N GLY A 55 -2.87 6.11 5.57
CA GLY A 55 -3.69 4.92 5.57
C GLY A 55 -2.95 3.72 6.12
N THR A 56 -3.62 2.59 6.09
CA THR A 56 -3.03 1.31 6.46
C THR A 56 -2.93 0.41 5.25
N ILE A 57 -1.99 -0.52 5.30
CA ILE A 57 -1.86 -1.58 4.31
C ILE A 57 -1.85 -2.92 5.05
N SER A 58 -2.76 -3.81 4.62
CA SER A 58 -2.84 -5.17 5.14
C SER A 58 -2.43 -6.12 4.03
N PHE A 59 -1.33 -6.84 4.22
CA PHE A 59 -0.84 -7.79 3.22
C PHE A 59 -1.59 -9.11 3.34
N ILE A 60 -2.02 -9.67 2.22
CA ILE A 60 -2.83 -10.89 2.24
C ILE A 60 -1.98 -12.16 2.40
N SER A 61 -0.68 -12.09 2.16
CA SER A 61 0.22 -13.24 2.26
C SER A 61 1.51 -12.83 2.97
N PRO A 62 1.42 -12.44 4.27
CA PRO A 62 2.57 -11.91 4.99
C PRO A 62 3.72 -12.91 5.14
N GLU A 63 3.45 -14.20 5.06
CA GLU A 63 4.48 -15.23 5.16
C GLU A 63 5.42 -15.28 3.94
N TYR A 64 5.06 -14.60 2.86
CA TYR A 64 5.87 -14.60 1.63
C TYR A 64 6.75 -13.37 1.47
N TYR A 65 6.72 -12.43 2.39
CA TYR A 65 7.63 -11.30 2.31
C TYR A 65 8.63 -11.33 3.47
N PRO A 66 9.83 -10.81 3.24
CA PRO A 66 10.84 -10.79 4.31
C PRO A 66 10.41 -9.86 5.43
N HIS A 67 10.74 -10.23 6.68
CA HIS A 67 10.45 -9.43 7.86
C HIS A 67 11.46 -8.28 7.98
N SER A 68 11.54 -7.47 6.93
CA SER A 68 12.50 -6.38 6.83
C SER A 68 11.86 -5.01 6.70
N LEU A 69 10.55 -4.93 6.93
CA LEU A 69 9.84 -3.67 6.87
C LEU A 69 10.27 -2.76 8.02
N LYS A 70 10.58 -1.51 7.70
CA LYS A 70 11.03 -0.52 8.65
C LYS A 70 10.37 0.83 8.38
N VAL A 71 10.14 1.58 9.44
CA VAL A 71 9.70 2.98 9.31
C VAL A 71 10.72 3.74 8.47
N GLY A 72 10.23 4.53 7.53
CA GLY A 72 11.06 5.28 6.59
C GLY A 72 11.28 4.61 5.25
N MET A 73 10.93 3.32 5.12
CA MET A 73 11.02 2.63 3.83
C MET A 73 9.93 3.10 2.88
N ARG A 74 10.26 3.14 1.59
CA ARG A 74 9.30 3.39 0.53
C ARG A 74 9.04 2.09 -0.22
N LEU A 75 7.78 1.71 -0.30
CA LEU A 75 7.34 0.56 -1.08
C LEU A 75 6.60 1.07 -2.31
N THR A 76 7.04 0.70 -3.50
CA THR A 76 6.25 0.97 -4.70
C THR A 76 5.12 -0.04 -4.79
N PHE A 77 3.99 0.37 -5.39
CA PHE A 77 2.93 -0.58 -5.71
C PHE A 77 2.56 -0.46 -7.18
N GLN A 78 1.98 -1.53 -7.70
CA GLN A 78 1.79 -1.66 -9.14
C GLN A 78 0.55 -2.47 -9.47
N GLU A 79 0.06 -2.26 -10.69
CA GLU A 79 -0.99 -3.07 -11.30
C GLU A 79 -0.34 -3.76 -12.50
N GLY A 80 -0.22 -5.08 -12.44
CA GLY A 80 0.56 -5.80 -13.42
C GLY A 80 2.01 -5.32 -13.40
N CYS A 81 2.52 -4.86 -14.53
CA CYS A 81 3.88 -4.34 -14.65
C CYS A 81 3.98 -2.82 -14.51
N LYS A 82 2.84 -2.15 -14.27
CA LYS A 82 2.80 -0.69 -14.22
C LYS A 82 2.78 -0.21 -12.78
N ILE A 83 3.78 0.59 -12.40
CA ILE A 83 3.81 1.24 -11.08
C ILE A 83 2.71 2.29 -11.04
N THR A 84 1.88 2.24 -9.99
CA THR A 84 0.74 3.13 -9.82
C THR A 84 0.86 4.04 -8.60
N GLY A 85 1.90 3.86 -7.80
CA GLY A 85 2.13 4.73 -6.65
C GLY A 85 3.20 4.19 -5.72
N TYR A 86 3.29 4.81 -4.55
CA TYR A 86 4.23 4.37 -3.53
C TYR A 86 3.67 4.67 -2.14
N ALA A 87 4.18 3.93 -1.16
CA ALA A 87 3.82 4.08 0.24
C ALA A 87 5.08 4.27 1.07
N ASP A 88 5.12 5.32 1.86
CA ASP A 88 6.21 5.58 2.80
C ASP A 88 5.77 5.13 4.18
N ILE A 89 6.46 4.14 4.75
CA ILE A 89 6.07 3.52 6.02
C ILE A 89 6.32 4.50 7.17
N ILE A 90 5.29 4.77 7.96
CA ILE A 90 5.39 5.66 9.12
C ILE A 90 5.21 4.92 10.45
N GLU A 91 4.64 3.71 10.41
CA GLU A 91 4.44 2.90 11.62
C GLU A 91 4.27 1.44 11.24
N ILE A 92 4.77 0.58 12.07
CA ILE A 92 4.62 -0.88 11.92
C ILE A 92 3.89 -1.48 13.11
#